data_507371759d7d85ee20cd5ae28886fea6
#
_entry.id   507371759d7d85ee20cd5ae28886fea6
#
_cell.length_a   1.000
_cell.length_b   1.000
_cell.length_c   1.000
_cell.angle_alpha   90.00
_cell.angle_beta   90.00
_cell.angle_gamma   90.00
#
_symmetry.space_group_name_H-M   'P 1'
#
loop_
_entity.id
_entity.type
_entity.pdbx_description
1 polymer ?
#
loop_
_entity_poly.entity_id
_entity_poly.type
_entity_poly.pdbx_seq_one_letter_code
_entity_poly.pdbx_strand_id
1 'polypeptide(L)'
;MSSYLFEISKTDLAGRIGTLYTNHGKIETPAYVPVIHPVKQTIPSKKIQEIGFDLVITNAYITKNNYGDEAIKKGIHQIIDFDRGIMTDSGGYQVLEYGDVKVLPPEMANFEKGIMTDFAIPLDKPTGFGMPIKKAEEYVKHTLKVSKQTLEDGEDNGQIWIGPIQGGEHFDLVAKSTKGLVDMGFQMLALGSPVEFMESYEYRLLAQMIVTAKKQMPYSIPLHLFGAGHPLTIPFAIALGCDTFDSASYMLYAKQLRYITDDGTRYLADISVFPCNCEICTKYTPEEFRQLAETEKINQLAIHNLYSIKLEVDKVKQAIHEGRLWEYVIKKARAHPKLFEMIEVMTENSEFLGLSTPKFKEKAIFLYSKEDQFRPEVQSYHNMVRKFKSKKKKLVITKESSTKPGYLSHQYSGLKKKFRDFDLIQVCQYNPQLGLIPIEISDIFPAAHHETSRVDFDPKEFPTFEKTWNVFFSNNTFSEIHYDKNDEFLKYFVKMLSKEIKKKSFV
;
A
#
# COMPACT_ATOMS: atom_id res chain seq x y z
N MET A 1 -6.83 4.64 29.89
CA MET A 1 -6.44 4.01 28.61
C MET A 1 -7.33 4.57 27.53
N SER A 2 -6.83 4.80 26.31
CA SER A 2 -7.67 5.19 25.18
C SER A 2 -8.70 4.08 24.94
N SER A 3 -9.97 4.44 24.72
CA SER A 3 -11.03 3.46 24.38
C SER A 3 -10.86 2.86 22.97
N TYR A 4 -9.84 3.29 22.24
CA TYR A 4 -9.58 2.89 20.85
C TYR A 4 -8.22 2.20 20.75
N LEU A 5 -8.20 1.04 20.04
CA LEU A 5 -6.97 0.34 19.72
C LEU A 5 -6.11 1.12 18.70
N PHE A 6 -6.75 1.74 17.72
CA PHE A 6 -6.08 2.36 16.59
C PHE A 6 -6.64 3.75 16.28
N GLU A 7 -5.76 4.75 16.21
CA GLU A 7 -6.06 6.12 15.86
C GLU A 7 -5.35 6.52 14.57
N ILE A 8 -6.07 7.08 13.60
CA ILE A 8 -5.53 7.47 12.30
C ILE A 8 -5.34 8.98 12.28
N SER A 9 -4.14 9.44 11.95
CA SER A 9 -3.76 10.86 11.89
C SER A 9 -3.68 11.40 10.47
N LYS A 10 -3.25 10.60 9.48
CA LYS A 10 -3.11 11.02 8.08
C LYS A 10 -3.30 9.86 7.11
N THR A 11 -3.73 10.19 5.88
CA THR A 11 -3.99 9.18 4.84
C THR A 11 -3.54 9.65 3.47
N ASP A 12 -3.16 8.72 2.61
CA ASP A 12 -3.02 8.91 1.16
C ASP A 12 -3.21 7.55 0.47
N LEU A 13 -4.01 7.49 -0.60
CA LEU A 13 -4.55 6.24 -1.13
C LEU A 13 -5.25 5.44 -0.01
N ALA A 14 -4.98 4.14 0.14
CA ALA A 14 -5.43 3.39 1.30
C ALA A 14 -4.38 3.34 2.43
N GLY A 15 -3.20 3.93 2.24
CA GLY A 15 -2.15 4.04 3.25
C GLY A 15 -2.51 5.03 4.36
N ARG A 16 -2.11 4.70 5.60
CA ARG A 16 -2.49 5.44 6.81
C ARG A 16 -1.30 5.63 7.74
N ILE A 17 -1.12 6.85 8.23
CA ILE A 17 -0.33 7.10 9.45
C ILE A 17 -1.27 6.98 10.61
N GLY A 18 -0.96 6.12 11.56
CA GLY A 18 -1.77 5.92 12.75
C GLY A 18 -0.95 5.54 13.96
N THR A 19 -1.63 5.33 15.08
CA THR A 19 -1.06 4.88 16.35
C THR A 19 -1.83 3.67 16.85
N LEU A 20 -1.14 2.55 17.04
CA LEU A 20 -1.63 1.40 17.79
C LEU A 20 -1.27 1.55 19.26
N TYR A 21 -2.21 1.27 20.14
CA TYR A 21 -2.02 1.35 21.59
C TYR A 21 -1.92 -0.05 22.18
N THR A 22 -0.87 -0.29 22.96
CA THR A 22 -0.63 -1.55 23.69
C THR A 22 -0.34 -1.28 25.17
N ASN A 23 -0.28 -2.32 25.97
CA ASN A 23 0.14 -2.21 27.37
C ASN A 23 1.61 -1.77 27.51
N HIS A 24 2.44 -2.02 26.48
CA HIS A 24 3.88 -1.71 26.46
C HIS A 24 4.24 -0.51 25.58
N GLY A 25 3.25 0.35 25.27
CA GLY A 25 3.50 1.60 24.58
C GLY A 25 2.67 1.83 23.33
N LYS A 26 3.08 2.86 22.60
CA LYS A 26 2.45 3.29 21.35
C LYS A 26 3.32 2.88 20.16
N ILE A 27 2.68 2.39 19.10
CA ILE A 27 3.35 1.97 17.89
C ILE A 27 2.82 2.84 16.75
N GLU A 28 3.69 3.63 16.14
CA GLU A 28 3.33 4.40 14.95
C GLU A 28 3.30 3.50 13.71
N THR A 29 2.19 3.52 12.99
CA THR A 29 2.03 2.80 11.72
C THR A 29 2.19 3.74 10.51
N PRO A 30 2.54 3.22 9.32
CA PRO A 30 2.89 1.82 9.01
C PRO A 30 4.13 1.35 9.77
N ALA A 31 4.15 0.09 10.22
CA ALA A 31 5.26 -0.44 10.97
C ALA A 31 5.74 -1.80 10.45
N TYR A 32 7.04 -1.92 10.24
CA TYR A 32 7.67 -3.22 10.04
C TYR A 32 7.94 -3.86 11.40
N VAL A 33 7.66 -5.16 11.49
CA VAL A 33 7.73 -5.96 12.72
C VAL A 33 8.82 -7.02 12.55
N PRO A 34 10.06 -6.79 13.02
CA PRO A 34 11.13 -7.77 12.91
C PRO A 34 10.77 -9.07 13.62
N VAL A 35 11.01 -10.21 12.95
CA VAL A 35 10.86 -11.52 13.58
C VAL A 35 12.06 -11.79 14.48
N ILE A 36 11.82 -12.02 15.77
CA ILE A 36 12.82 -12.44 16.75
C ILE A 36 12.65 -13.93 17.04
N HIS A 37 13.70 -14.70 16.83
CA HIS A 37 13.69 -16.12 17.20
C HIS A 37 13.95 -16.29 18.71
N PRO A 38 13.01 -16.88 19.48
CA PRO A 38 13.09 -16.85 20.95
C PRO A 38 14.31 -17.56 21.54
N VAL A 39 14.98 -18.42 20.75
CA VAL A 39 16.14 -19.22 21.22
C VAL A 39 17.44 -18.92 20.46
N LYS A 40 17.32 -18.63 19.14
CA LYS A 40 18.49 -18.52 18.23
C LYS A 40 18.75 -17.09 17.75
N GLN A 41 18.28 -16.10 18.50
CA GLN A 41 18.48 -14.69 18.14
C GLN A 41 19.97 -14.30 18.36
N THR A 42 20.61 -13.76 17.32
CA THR A 42 22.02 -13.36 17.36
C THR A 42 22.19 -11.84 17.46
N ILE A 43 21.22 -11.08 17.00
CA ILE A 43 21.18 -9.62 17.17
C ILE A 43 20.44 -9.32 18.48
N PRO A 44 21.03 -8.59 19.43
CA PRO A 44 20.36 -8.22 20.66
C PRO A 44 19.03 -7.48 20.37
N SER A 45 17.96 -7.82 21.08
CA SER A 45 16.65 -7.16 20.92
C SER A 45 16.73 -5.66 21.18
N LYS A 46 17.59 -5.21 22.10
CA LYS A 46 17.92 -3.80 22.36
C LYS A 46 18.47 -3.10 21.12
N LYS A 47 19.30 -3.80 20.30
CA LYS A 47 19.81 -3.23 19.06
C LYS A 47 18.69 -3.01 18.03
N ILE A 48 17.71 -3.91 17.98
CA ILE A 48 16.51 -3.76 17.13
C ILE A 48 15.70 -2.53 17.59
N GLN A 49 15.55 -2.34 18.89
CA GLN A 49 14.89 -1.15 19.44
C GLN A 49 15.67 0.13 19.17
N GLU A 50 17.00 0.14 19.29
CA GLU A 50 17.86 1.30 18.97
C GLU A 50 17.74 1.73 17.50
N ILE A 51 17.52 0.79 16.57
CA ILE A 51 17.25 1.08 15.15
C ILE A 51 15.90 1.79 14.97
N GLY A 52 15.00 1.67 15.95
CA GLY A 52 13.70 2.35 15.98
C GLY A 52 12.52 1.45 15.65
N PHE A 53 12.57 0.18 16.04
CA PHE A 53 11.43 -0.72 15.98
C PHE A 53 10.75 -0.82 17.36
N ASP A 54 9.48 -0.40 17.44
CA ASP A 54 8.67 -0.40 18.68
C ASP A 54 7.75 -1.63 18.78
N LEU A 55 7.76 -2.50 17.79
CA LEU A 55 7.01 -3.75 17.74
C LEU A 55 7.89 -4.84 17.13
N VAL A 56 7.89 -6.00 17.74
CA VAL A 56 8.55 -7.22 17.21
C VAL A 56 7.59 -8.39 17.24
N ILE A 57 7.86 -9.43 16.45
CA ILE A 57 7.08 -10.66 16.48
C ILE A 57 7.97 -11.85 16.81
N THR A 58 7.45 -12.76 17.62
CA THR A 58 8.10 -14.03 17.92
C THR A 58 7.09 -15.18 17.79
N ASN A 59 7.57 -16.41 17.90
CA ASN A 59 6.75 -17.60 17.70
C ASN A 59 6.37 -18.24 19.04
N ALA A 60 5.07 -18.28 19.37
CA ALA A 60 4.56 -18.84 20.62
C ALA A 60 4.80 -20.36 20.73
N TYR A 61 4.66 -21.11 19.61
CA TYR A 61 4.88 -22.55 19.60
C TYR A 61 6.35 -22.90 19.89
N ILE A 62 7.30 -22.18 19.29
CA ILE A 62 8.73 -22.37 19.56
C ILE A 62 9.04 -21.98 21.01
N THR A 63 8.47 -20.90 21.51
CA THR A 63 8.62 -20.44 22.91
C THR A 63 8.11 -21.50 23.88
N LYS A 64 6.90 -22.03 23.64
CA LYS A 64 6.30 -23.08 24.45
C LYS A 64 7.16 -24.33 24.53
N ASN A 65 7.64 -24.80 23.37
CA ASN A 65 8.44 -26.02 23.28
C ASN A 65 9.82 -25.91 23.98
N ASN A 66 10.38 -24.72 24.07
CA ASN A 66 11.72 -24.52 24.67
C ASN A 66 11.68 -24.08 26.14
N TYR A 67 10.67 -23.29 26.53
CA TYR A 67 10.60 -22.69 27.87
C TYR A 67 9.41 -23.22 28.70
N GLY A 68 8.35 -23.75 28.08
CA GLY A 68 7.17 -24.27 28.79
C GLY A 68 6.64 -23.29 29.86
N ASP A 69 6.45 -23.79 31.09
CA ASP A 69 5.95 -23.01 32.22
C ASP A 69 6.90 -21.88 32.67
N GLU A 70 8.18 -21.96 32.33
CA GLU A 70 9.13 -20.89 32.60
C GLU A 70 8.75 -19.60 31.83
N ALA A 71 8.28 -19.75 30.58
CA ALA A 71 7.83 -18.61 29.79
C ALA A 71 6.61 -17.93 30.41
N ILE A 72 5.69 -18.70 30.99
CA ILE A 72 4.53 -18.16 31.70
C ILE A 72 4.96 -17.41 32.97
N LYS A 73 5.94 -17.94 33.72
CA LYS A 73 6.44 -17.28 34.93
C LYS A 73 7.19 -15.98 34.66
N LYS A 74 7.97 -15.93 33.59
CA LYS A 74 8.80 -14.76 33.22
C LYS A 74 8.08 -13.73 32.37
N GLY A 75 7.13 -14.16 31.54
CA GLY A 75 6.53 -13.37 30.48
C GLY A 75 7.43 -13.26 29.24
N ILE A 76 6.82 -13.03 28.08
CA ILE A 76 7.54 -13.02 26.79
C ILE A 76 8.54 -11.88 26.69
N HIS A 77 8.24 -10.72 27.30
CA HIS A 77 9.11 -9.53 27.30
C HIS A 77 10.46 -9.82 27.94
N GLN A 78 10.45 -10.57 29.06
CA GLN A 78 11.70 -10.96 29.72
C GLN A 78 12.44 -12.07 28.95
N ILE A 79 11.72 -13.01 28.28
CA ILE A 79 12.32 -14.09 27.49
C ILE A 79 13.12 -13.54 26.31
N ILE A 80 12.60 -12.53 25.61
CA ILE A 80 13.23 -11.96 24.43
C ILE A 80 13.97 -10.62 24.71
N ASP A 81 14.03 -10.17 25.96
CA ASP A 81 14.69 -8.92 26.40
C ASP A 81 14.23 -7.71 25.57
N PHE A 82 12.91 -7.50 25.47
CA PHE A 82 12.31 -6.40 24.70
C PHE A 82 11.18 -5.76 25.49
N ASP A 83 11.24 -4.44 25.74
CA ASP A 83 10.33 -3.71 26.61
C ASP A 83 9.24 -2.90 25.89
N ARG A 84 9.13 -3.07 24.54
CA ARG A 84 8.08 -2.51 23.71
C ARG A 84 7.07 -3.57 23.30
N GLY A 85 6.18 -3.23 22.37
CA GLY A 85 5.14 -4.14 21.90
C GLY A 85 5.68 -5.47 21.36
N ILE A 86 5.06 -6.57 21.75
CA ILE A 86 5.38 -7.91 21.25
C ILE A 86 4.13 -8.55 20.67
N MET A 87 4.28 -9.09 19.46
CA MET A 87 3.32 -9.94 18.79
C MET A 87 3.79 -11.40 18.87
N THR A 88 2.87 -12.34 19.05
CA THR A 88 3.17 -13.77 18.93
C THR A 88 2.38 -14.39 17.80
N ASP A 89 3.09 -15.15 16.95
CA ASP A 89 2.50 -16.07 16.00
C ASP A 89 2.30 -17.42 16.69
N SER A 90 1.11 -17.98 16.60
CA SER A 90 0.72 -19.22 17.25
C SER A 90 1.40 -20.49 16.70
N GLY A 91 2.07 -20.38 15.55
CA GLY A 91 2.74 -21.51 14.90
C GLY A 91 1.94 -22.14 13.76
N GLY A 92 0.91 -21.48 13.26
CA GLY A 92 0.15 -21.97 12.09
C GLY A 92 1.02 -22.25 10.87
N TYR A 93 2.02 -21.40 10.60
CA TYR A 93 2.95 -21.58 9.49
C TYR A 93 3.80 -22.87 9.62
N GLN A 94 4.16 -23.29 10.85
CA GLN A 94 4.89 -24.52 11.09
C GLN A 94 4.10 -25.78 10.68
N VAL A 95 2.77 -25.68 10.62
CA VAL A 95 1.92 -26.75 10.06
C VAL A 95 2.18 -26.97 8.57
N LEU A 96 2.41 -25.89 7.81
CA LEU A 96 2.78 -25.99 6.38
C LEU A 96 4.17 -26.57 6.19
N GLU A 97 5.12 -26.19 7.04
CA GLU A 97 6.54 -26.53 6.88
C GLU A 97 6.87 -27.94 7.41
N TYR A 98 6.26 -28.37 8.54
CA TYR A 98 6.63 -29.61 9.25
C TYR A 98 5.48 -30.61 9.41
N GLY A 99 4.28 -30.32 8.90
CA GLY A 99 3.09 -31.13 9.11
C GLY A 99 2.27 -30.67 10.31
N ASP A 100 1.69 -31.58 11.10
CA ASP A 100 0.82 -31.22 12.23
C ASP A 100 1.59 -30.66 13.44
N VAL A 101 1.11 -29.55 13.99
CA VAL A 101 1.55 -29.01 15.28
C VAL A 101 0.87 -29.81 16.39
N LYS A 102 1.66 -30.34 17.34
CA LYS A 102 1.17 -31.18 18.45
C LYS A 102 0.55 -30.40 19.61
N VAL A 103 -0.12 -29.29 19.32
CA VAL A 103 -0.75 -28.42 20.33
C VAL A 103 -2.20 -28.14 19.93
N LEU A 104 -3.12 -28.25 20.87
CA LEU A 104 -4.52 -27.92 20.63
C LEU A 104 -4.74 -26.41 20.65
N PRO A 105 -5.68 -25.86 19.83
CA PRO A 105 -5.94 -24.41 19.79
C PRO A 105 -6.22 -23.76 21.15
N PRO A 106 -7.05 -24.35 22.06
CA PRO A 106 -7.27 -23.78 23.40
C PRO A 106 -5.98 -23.76 24.26
N GLU A 107 -5.15 -24.78 24.12
CA GLU A 107 -3.87 -24.87 24.83
C GLU A 107 -2.89 -23.77 24.39
N MET A 108 -2.84 -23.49 23.07
CA MET A 108 -2.02 -22.41 22.53
C MET A 108 -2.54 -21.06 22.97
N ALA A 109 -3.85 -20.81 22.87
CA ALA A 109 -4.46 -19.57 23.31
C ALA A 109 -4.19 -19.29 24.81
N ASN A 110 -4.31 -20.32 25.67
CA ASN A 110 -3.99 -20.19 27.09
C ASN A 110 -2.50 -19.90 27.33
N PHE A 111 -1.62 -20.50 26.53
CA PHE A 111 -0.19 -20.20 26.62
C PHE A 111 0.12 -18.77 26.22
N GLU A 112 -0.43 -18.27 25.10
CA GLU A 112 -0.23 -16.89 24.65
C GLU A 112 -0.76 -15.85 25.68
N LYS A 113 -1.89 -16.14 26.34
CA LYS A 113 -2.36 -15.34 27.48
C LYS A 113 -1.37 -15.39 28.65
N GLY A 114 -0.88 -16.58 28.99
CA GLY A 114 0.02 -16.79 30.12
C GLY A 114 1.37 -16.10 29.96
N ILE A 115 1.90 -15.98 28.76
CA ILE A 115 3.16 -15.29 28.48
C ILE A 115 3.02 -13.77 28.37
N MET A 116 1.80 -13.22 28.47
CA MET A 116 1.50 -11.78 28.49
C MET A 116 2.01 -11.03 27.25
N THR A 117 1.79 -11.58 26.05
CA THR A 117 2.06 -10.89 24.79
C THR A 117 1.06 -9.75 24.56
N ASP A 118 1.44 -8.67 23.85
CA ASP A 118 0.51 -7.59 23.51
C ASP A 118 -0.47 -7.98 22.42
N PHE A 119 0.03 -8.69 21.40
CA PHE A 119 -0.77 -9.18 20.28
C PHE A 119 -0.60 -10.68 20.16
N ALA A 120 -1.72 -11.40 20.03
CA ALA A 120 -1.74 -12.84 19.83
C ALA A 120 -2.61 -13.22 18.63
N ILE A 121 -2.30 -14.35 18.00
CA ILE A 121 -3.00 -14.83 16.82
C ILE A 121 -3.58 -16.22 17.12
N PRO A 122 -4.90 -16.45 17.02
CA PRO A 122 -5.48 -17.77 17.15
C PRO A 122 -4.80 -18.79 16.25
N LEU A 123 -4.60 -20.04 16.73
CA LEU A 123 -3.95 -21.08 15.94
C LEU A 123 -4.79 -21.41 14.69
N ASP A 124 -4.36 -20.94 13.56
CA ASP A 124 -5.03 -21.05 12.28
C ASP A 124 -4.54 -22.24 11.44
N LYS A 125 -5.24 -22.51 10.35
CA LYS A 125 -4.77 -23.40 9.27
C LYS A 125 -4.49 -22.58 8.02
N PRO A 126 -3.19 -22.36 7.69
CA PRO A 126 -2.82 -21.56 6.54
C PRO A 126 -3.28 -22.19 5.21
N THR A 127 -3.84 -21.35 4.34
CA THR A 127 -4.21 -21.70 2.97
C THR A 127 -3.08 -21.34 2.03
N GLY A 128 -2.16 -22.28 1.75
CA GLY A 128 -1.02 -22.06 0.85
C GLY A 128 -1.42 -21.73 -0.60
N PHE A 129 -0.45 -21.28 -1.39
CA PHE A 129 -0.61 -21.02 -2.83
C PHE A 129 -0.85 -22.33 -3.59
N GLY A 130 -1.77 -22.33 -4.57
CA GLY A 130 -2.12 -23.53 -5.36
C GLY A 130 -2.98 -24.55 -4.59
N MET A 131 -3.50 -24.20 -3.40
CA MET A 131 -4.36 -25.11 -2.64
C MET A 131 -5.71 -25.30 -3.33
N PRO A 132 -6.19 -26.57 -3.53
CA PRO A 132 -7.52 -26.81 -4.08
C PRO A 132 -8.62 -26.13 -3.27
N ILE A 133 -9.59 -25.51 -3.94
CA ILE A 133 -10.67 -24.71 -3.32
C ILE A 133 -11.40 -25.43 -2.18
N LYS A 134 -11.73 -26.70 -2.33
CA LYS A 134 -12.43 -27.48 -1.29
C LYS A 134 -11.61 -27.59 0.01
N LYS A 135 -10.29 -27.76 -0.12
CA LYS A 135 -9.39 -27.81 1.03
C LYS A 135 -9.22 -26.43 1.66
N ALA A 136 -9.13 -25.38 0.84
CA ALA A 136 -9.09 -24.00 1.31
C ALA A 136 -10.40 -23.64 2.08
N GLU A 137 -11.56 -24.04 1.58
CA GLU A 137 -12.85 -23.86 2.28
C GLU A 137 -12.87 -24.55 3.66
N GLU A 138 -12.35 -25.77 3.73
CA GLU A 138 -12.24 -26.51 5.00
C GLU A 138 -11.33 -25.76 5.98
N TYR A 139 -10.18 -25.26 5.52
CA TYR A 139 -9.21 -24.54 6.34
C TYR A 139 -9.75 -23.19 6.81
N VAL A 140 -10.42 -22.43 5.95
CA VAL A 140 -11.11 -21.19 6.33
C VAL A 140 -12.19 -21.46 7.38
N LYS A 141 -13.02 -22.50 7.19
CA LYS A 141 -14.06 -22.88 8.16
C LYS A 141 -13.46 -23.27 9.51
N HIS A 142 -12.35 -24.03 9.50
CA HIS A 142 -11.64 -24.41 10.71
C HIS A 142 -11.08 -23.18 11.43
N THR A 143 -10.37 -22.31 10.71
CA THR A 143 -9.77 -21.08 11.25
C THR A 143 -10.83 -20.18 11.88
N LEU A 144 -11.95 -19.93 11.20
CA LEU A 144 -13.07 -19.15 11.75
C LEU A 144 -13.65 -19.78 13.02
N LYS A 145 -13.77 -21.11 13.08
CA LYS A 145 -14.26 -21.82 14.28
C LYS A 145 -13.29 -21.63 15.46
N VAL A 146 -11.99 -21.81 15.22
CA VAL A 146 -10.97 -21.64 16.27
C VAL A 146 -10.92 -20.19 16.72
N SER A 147 -10.94 -19.24 15.80
CA SER A 147 -10.93 -17.79 16.11
C SER A 147 -12.10 -17.40 17.00
N LYS A 148 -13.30 -17.93 16.71
CA LYS A 148 -14.49 -17.71 17.54
C LYS A 148 -14.31 -18.26 18.95
N GLN A 149 -13.87 -19.52 19.09
CA GLN A 149 -13.60 -20.14 20.38
C GLN A 149 -12.57 -19.35 21.20
N THR A 150 -11.49 -18.91 20.56
CA THR A 150 -10.43 -18.13 21.23
C THR A 150 -10.96 -16.81 21.82
N LEU A 151 -11.88 -16.12 21.14
CA LEU A 151 -12.51 -14.92 21.67
C LEU A 151 -13.52 -15.22 22.79
N GLU A 152 -14.31 -16.29 22.66
CA GLU A 152 -15.33 -16.66 23.66
C GLU A 152 -14.69 -17.15 24.99
N ASP A 153 -13.54 -17.83 24.91
CA ASP A 153 -12.79 -18.34 26.08
C ASP A 153 -11.89 -17.26 26.70
N GLY A 154 -11.94 -16.00 26.18
CA GLY A 154 -11.06 -14.91 26.56
C GLY A 154 -11.43 -14.23 27.87
N GLU A 155 -10.61 -14.31 28.94
CA GLU A 155 -10.55 -13.28 29.96
C GLU A 155 -9.86 -12.04 29.39
N ASP A 156 -10.38 -10.86 29.67
CA ASP A 156 -9.76 -9.59 29.23
C ASP A 156 -8.54 -9.29 30.12
N ASN A 157 -7.37 -9.66 29.63
CA ASN A 157 -6.09 -9.36 30.25
C ASN A 157 -5.36 -8.17 29.56
N GLY A 158 -6.08 -7.45 28.68
CA GLY A 158 -5.52 -6.37 27.86
C GLY A 158 -4.72 -6.81 26.64
N GLN A 159 -4.68 -8.11 26.34
CA GLN A 159 -4.11 -8.68 25.13
C GLN A 159 -5.02 -8.45 23.93
N ILE A 160 -4.43 -8.12 22.79
CA ILE A 160 -5.17 -7.88 21.54
C ILE A 160 -5.10 -9.14 20.69
N TRP A 161 -6.27 -9.74 20.40
CA TRP A 161 -6.36 -10.85 19.47
C TRP A 161 -6.45 -10.35 18.04
N ILE A 162 -5.58 -10.87 17.16
CA ILE A 162 -5.54 -10.57 15.73
C ILE A 162 -6.23 -11.69 14.97
N GLY A 163 -7.29 -11.37 14.22
CA GLY A 163 -8.04 -12.37 13.44
C GLY A 163 -7.28 -12.79 12.18
N PRO A 164 -6.90 -14.07 12.00
CA PRO A 164 -6.17 -14.56 10.84
C PRO A 164 -7.09 -14.77 9.64
N ILE A 165 -6.94 -13.96 8.60
CA ILE A 165 -7.66 -14.08 7.33
C ILE A 165 -7.01 -15.20 6.53
N GLN A 166 -7.80 -16.15 6.07
CA GLN A 166 -7.36 -17.24 5.21
C GLN A 166 -8.19 -17.29 3.92
N GLY A 167 -7.67 -17.94 2.88
CA GLY A 167 -8.36 -18.05 1.58
C GLY A 167 -7.38 -18.19 0.40
N GLY A 168 -6.11 -17.83 0.59
CA GLY A 168 -5.08 -17.92 -0.47
C GLY A 168 -5.48 -17.15 -1.73
N GLU A 169 -5.40 -17.79 -2.89
CA GLU A 169 -5.78 -17.24 -4.19
C GLU A 169 -7.31 -17.22 -4.46
N HIS A 170 -8.09 -17.81 -3.55
CA HIS A 170 -9.55 -17.86 -3.65
C HIS A 170 -10.16 -16.62 -3.00
N PHE A 171 -10.30 -15.53 -3.74
CA PHE A 171 -10.70 -14.22 -3.20
C PHE A 171 -12.08 -14.21 -2.55
N ASP A 172 -13.02 -15.04 -3.00
CA ASP A 172 -14.32 -15.21 -2.33
C ASP A 172 -14.15 -15.77 -0.91
N LEU A 173 -13.18 -16.68 -0.71
CA LEU A 173 -12.86 -17.21 0.61
C LEU A 173 -12.15 -16.17 1.47
N VAL A 174 -11.25 -15.38 0.90
CA VAL A 174 -10.62 -14.22 1.59
C VAL A 174 -11.69 -13.26 2.07
N ALA A 175 -12.64 -12.89 1.20
CA ALA A 175 -13.75 -12.00 1.56
C ALA A 175 -14.62 -12.60 2.67
N LYS A 176 -14.98 -13.87 2.57
CA LYS A 176 -15.78 -14.62 3.57
C LYS A 176 -15.04 -14.71 4.91
N SER A 177 -13.76 -15.04 4.89
CA SER A 177 -12.91 -15.12 6.08
C SER A 177 -12.83 -13.77 6.78
N THR A 178 -12.53 -12.71 6.02
CA THR A 178 -12.44 -11.35 6.55
C THR A 178 -13.76 -10.91 7.20
N LYS A 179 -14.87 -11.06 6.47
CA LYS A 179 -16.19 -10.68 7.01
C LYS A 179 -16.52 -11.46 8.28
N GLY A 180 -16.27 -12.77 8.31
CA GLY A 180 -16.51 -13.59 9.50
C GLY A 180 -15.74 -13.11 10.72
N LEU A 181 -14.46 -12.74 10.56
CA LEU A 181 -13.62 -12.20 11.64
C LEU A 181 -14.09 -10.81 12.11
N VAL A 182 -14.49 -9.94 11.17
CA VAL A 182 -15.10 -8.63 11.51
C VAL A 182 -16.37 -8.81 12.31
N ASP A 183 -17.27 -9.70 11.87
CA ASP A 183 -18.57 -9.99 12.53
C ASP A 183 -18.37 -10.59 13.93
N MET A 184 -17.24 -11.28 14.20
CA MET A 184 -16.86 -11.77 15.52
C MET A 184 -16.34 -10.67 16.46
N GLY A 185 -15.97 -9.48 15.94
CA GLY A 185 -15.50 -8.36 16.75
C GLY A 185 -13.98 -8.27 16.90
N PHE A 186 -13.19 -8.92 16.07
CA PHE A 186 -11.73 -8.70 16.05
C PHE A 186 -11.40 -7.23 15.75
N GLN A 187 -10.55 -6.64 16.57
CA GLN A 187 -10.15 -5.23 16.46
C GLN A 187 -8.91 -5.03 15.56
N MET A 188 -8.22 -6.09 15.19
CA MET A 188 -7.12 -6.13 14.24
C MET A 188 -7.20 -7.44 13.45
N LEU A 189 -6.87 -7.41 12.17
CA LEU A 189 -6.84 -8.59 11.31
C LEU A 189 -5.45 -8.79 10.71
N ALA A 190 -5.12 -10.04 10.36
CA ALA A 190 -3.88 -10.38 9.68
C ALA A 190 -4.15 -11.20 8.42
N LEU A 191 -3.53 -10.82 7.32
CA LEU A 191 -3.63 -11.55 6.06
C LEU A 191 -2.64 -12.71 6.05
N GLY A 192 -3.16 -13.94 6.12
CA GLY A 192 -2.40 -15.17 6.17
C GLY A 192 -1.92 -15.65 4.80
N SER A 193 -0.81 -16.38 4.80
CA SER A 193 -0.24 -17.09 3.63
C SER A 193 0.18 -16.22 2.42
N PRO A 194 0.63 -14.96 2.56
CA PRO A 194 1.05 -14.16 1.41
C PRO A 194 2.51 -14.45 0.97
N VAL A 195 3.28 -15.19 1.76
CA VAL A 195 4.73 -15.41 1.53
C VAL A 195 4.99 -16.09 0.19
N GLU A 196 4.26 -17.18 -0.10
CA GLU A 196 4.42 -17.94 -1.34
C GLU A 196 4.12 -17.10 -2.59
N PHE A 197 3.15 -16.17 -2.51
CA PHE A 197 2.87 -15.21 -3.61
C PHE A 197 4.05 -14.26 -3.84
N MET A 198 4.68 -13.79 -2.76
CA MET A 198 5.84 -12.89 -2.86
C MET A 198 7.08 -13.61 -3.40
N GLU A 199 7.34 -14.83 -2.96
CA GLU A 199 8.47 -15.65 -3.41
C GLU A 199 8.32 -16.08 -4.87
N SER A 200 7.08 -16.29 -5.33
CA SER A 200 6.76 -16.63 -6.72
C SER A 200 6.58 -15.42 -7.63
N TYR A 201 6.78 -14.19 -7.12
CA TYR A 201 6.54 -12.93 -7.84
C TYR A 201 5.09 -12.75 -8.34
N GLU A 202 4.12 -13.40 -7.68
CA GLU A 202 2.68 -13.27 -7.98
C GLU A 202 2.10 -11.99 -7.34
N TYR A 203 2.70 -10.85 -7.64
CA TYR A 203 2.39 -9.56 -7.01
C TYR A 203 0.98 -9.06 -7.34
N ARG A 204 0.44 -9.39 -8.52
CA ARG A 204 -0.95 -9.09 -8.87
C ARG A 204 -1.92 -9.78 -7.90
N LEU A 205 -1.71 -11.06 -7.65
CA LEU A 205 -2.56 -11.85 -6.73
C LEU A 205 -2.44 -11.33 -5.30
N LEU A 206 -1.22 -10.99 -4.85
CA LEU A 206 -1.00 -10.35 -3.55
C LEU A 206 -1.78 -9.04 -3.40
N ALA A 207 -1.72 -8.17 -4.42
CA ALA A 207 -2.46 -6.90 -4.41
C ALA A 207 -3.98 -7.12 -4.38
N GLN A 208 -4.50 -8.06 -5.17
CA GLN A 208 -5.92 -8.43 -5.18
C GLN A 208 -6.37 -8.99 -3.84
N MET A 209 -5.56 -9.83 -3.20
CA MET A 209 -5.81 -10.40 -1.87
C MET A 209 -5.95 -9.30 -0.81
N ILE A 210 -5.02 -8.33 -0.78
CA ILE A 210 -5.06 -7.19 0.14
C ILE A 210 -6.33 -6.35 -0.10
N VAL A 211 -6.60 -5.96 -1.34
CA VAL A 211 -7.79 -5.16 -1.69
C VAL A 211 -9.09 -5.90 -1.34
N THR A 212 -9.15 -7.20 -1.58
CA THR A 212 -10.32 -8.02 -1.26
C THR A 212 -10.60 -8.01 0.23
N ALA A 213 -9.59 -8.24 1.06
CA ALA A 213 -9.71 -8.17 2.52
C ALA A 213 -10.13 -6.75 2.96
N LYS A 214 -9.42 -5.72 2.50
CA LYS A 214 -9.70 -4.32 2.90
C LYS A 214 -11.10 -3.85 2.55
N LYS A 215 -11.69 -4.29 1.44
CA LYS A 215 -13.08 -3.97 1.06
C LYS A 215 -14.13 -4.57 2.00
N GLN A 216 -13.79 -5.61 2.76
CA GLN A 216 -14.68 -6.23 3.76
C GLN A 216 -14.46 -5.69 5.17
N MET A 217 -13.44 -4.85 5.39
CA MET A 217 -13.07 -4.34 6.70
C MET A 217 -13.63 -2.94 6.95
N PRO A 218 -14.10 -2.64 8.17
CA PRO A 218 -14.28 -1.28 8.62
C PRO A 218 -12.96 -0.49 8.53
N TYR A 219 -13.06 0.80 8.21
CA TYR A 219 -11.87 1.66 8.05
C TYR A 219 -11.03 1.77 9.33
N SER A 220 -11.63 1.62 10.50
CA SER A 220 -10.97 1.69 11.81
C SER A 220 -10.14 0.46 12.17
N ILE A 221 -10.32 -0.68 11.49
CA ILE A 221 -9.59 -1.91 11.80
C ILE A 221 -8.24 -1.91 11.07
N PRO A 222 -7.11 -2.05 11.77
CA PRO A 222 -5.79 -2.21 11.16
C PRO A 222 -5.61 -3.60 10.54
N LEU A 223 -4.80 -3.66 9.49
CA LEU A 223 -4.44 -4.90 8.79
C LEU A 223 -2.95 -5.17 8.89
N HIS A 224 -2.62 -6.35 9.38
CA HIS A 224 -1.27 -6.90 9.34
C HIS A 224 -1.08 -7.79 8.10
N LEU A 225 0.08 -7.73 7.48
CA LEU A 225 0.45 -8.59 6.34
C LEU A 225 1.63 -9.47 6.73
N PHE A 226 1.41 -10.78 6.85
CA PHE A 226 2.46 -11.72 7.22
C PHE A 226 3.56 -11.83 6.16
N GLY A 227 4.81 -11.95 6.62
CA GLY A 227 5.97 -12.27 5.80
C GLY A 227 6.43 -11.19 4.80
N ALA A 228 5.86 -10.01 4.83
CA ALA A 228 6.15 -8.92 3.90
C ALA A 228 7.34 -8.07 4.38
N GLY A 229 8.56 -8.49 4.10
CA GLY A 229 9.77 -7.81 4.59
C GLY A 229 10.74 -7.33 3.52
N HIS A 230 10.29 -7.20 2.27
CA HIS A 230 11.15 -6.72 1.20
C HIS A 230 10.80 -5.28 0.80
N PRO A 231 11.79 -4.36 0.67
CA PRO A 231 11.54 -2.96 0.31
C PRO A 231 10.78 -2.75 -1.01
N LEU A 232 10.76 -3.73 -1.90
CA LEU A 232 10.00 -3.66 -3.15
C LEU A 232 8.48 -3.77 -2.94
N THR A 233 8.01 -4.58 -1.99
CA THR A 233 6.59 -4.87 -1.79
C THR A 233 5.93 -4.00 -0.73
N ILE A 234 6.69 -3.54 0.27
CA ILE A 234 6.22 -2.71 1.39
C ILE A 234 5.43 -1.47 0.93
N PRO A 235 5.90 -0.64 -0.02
CA PRO A 235 5.16 0.55 -0.45
C PRO A 235 3.78 0.25 -1.02
N PHE A 236 3.65 -0.84 -1.76
CA PHE A 236 2.38 -1.27 -2.36
C PHE A 236 1.43 -1.83 -1.31
N ALA A 237 1.93 -2.65 -0.39
CA ALA A 237 1.14 -3.17 0.72
C ALA A 237 0.54 -2.01 1.54
N ILE A 238 1.33 -0.98 1.85
CA ILE A 238 0.88 0.22 2.56
C ILE A 238 -0.13 1.00 1.71
N ALA A 239 0.16 1.24 0.43
CA ALA A 239 -0.73 1.98 -0.47
C ALA A 239 -2.09 1.29 -0.66
N LEU A 240 -2.14 -0.04 -0.50
CA LEU A 240 -3.35 -0.86 -0.54
C LEU A 240 -4.04 -1.01 0.82
N GLY A 241 -3.41 -0.53 1.93
CA GLY A 241 -4.04 -0.39 3.24
C GLY A 241 -3.54 -1.33 4.33
N CYS A 242 -2.36 -1.96 4.18
CA CYS A 242 -1.71 -2.65 5.29
C CYS A 242 -1.06 -1.65 6.24
N ASP A 243 -1.19 -1.89 7.55
CA ASP A 243 -0.69 -1.01 8.61
C ASP A 243 0.56 -1.56 9.29
N THR A 244 0.65 -2.89 9.40
CA THR A 244 1.83 -3.57 9.93
C THR A 244 2.20 -4.76 9.06
N PHE A 245 3.46 -5.15 9.06
CA PHE A 245 3.95 -6.29 8.28
C PHE A 245 5.25 -6.82 8.90
N ASP A 246 5.36 -8.14 8.99
CA ASP A 246 6.51 -8.80 9.61
C ASP A 246 7.37 -9.52 8.57
N SER A 247 8.60 -9.78 8.93
CA SER A 247 9.44 -10.77 8.25
C SER A 247 10.73 -11.08 9.00
N ALA A 248 11.25 -12.29 8.78
CA ALA A 248 12.61 -12.68 9.11
C ALA A 248 13.60 -12.38 7.98
N SER A 249 13.20 -11.73 6.90
CA SER A 249 13.99 -11.50 5.68
C SER A 249 15.34 -10.84 5.96
N TYR A 250 15.40 -9.91 6.92
CA TYR A 250 16.64 -9.23 7.30
C TYR A 250 17.75 -10.22 7.69
N MET A 251 17.40 -11.27 8.43
CA MET A 251 18.33 -12.32 8.89
C MET A 251 18.50 -13.43 7.85
N LEU A 252 17.40 -13.84 7.19
CA LEU A 252 17.44 -14.90 6.17
C LEU A 252 18.34 -14.49 4.99
N TYR A 253 18.21 -13.26 4.52
CA TYR A 253 19.06 -12.72 3.46
C TYR A 253 20.51 -12.53 3.94
N ALA A 254 20.73 -12.08 5.17
CA ALA A 254 22.07 -11.97 5.72
C ALA A 254 22.80 -13.31 5.77
N LYS A 255 22.12 -14.39 6.18
CA LYS A 255 22.67 -15.77 6.14
C LYS A 255 23.02 -16.24 4.72
N GLN A 256 22.34 -15.70 3.70
CA GLN A 256 22.64 -15.96 2.30
C GLN A 256 23.66 -14.95 1.73
N LEU A 257 24.26 -14.10 2.57
CA LEU A 257 25.13 -12.99 2.19
C LEU A 257 24.48 -12.04 1.16
N ARG A 258 23.18 -11.78 1.33
CA ARG A 258 22.40 -10.86 0.49
C ARG A 258 22.17 -9.55 1.22
N TYR A 259 22.64 -8.49 0.59
CA TYR A 259 22.54 -7.09 1.01
C TYR A 259 21.23 -6.49 0.44
N ILE A 260 20.37 -5.97 1.29
CA ILE A 260 19.10 -5.35 0.88
C ILE A 260 19.36 -3.89 0.44
N THR A 261 18.85 -3.53 -0.73
CA THR A 261 18.78 -2.16 -1.23
C THR A 261 17.32 -1.73 -1.36
N ASP A 262 17.07 -0.46 -1.71
CA ASP A 262 15.71 0.04 -1.96
C ASP A 262 15.11 -0.45 -3.29
N ASP A 263 15.91 -1.01 -4.18
CA ASP A 263 15.50 -1.54 -5.49
C ASP A 263 15.69 -3.06 -5.65
N GLY A 264 16.03 -3.77 -4.56
CA GLY A 264 16.19 -5.22 -4.58
C GLY A 264 17.20 -5.74 -3.58
N THR A 265 17.80 -6.89 -3.89
CA THR A 265 18.91 -7.48 -3.11
C THR A 265 20.10 -7.73 -4.01
N ARG A 266 21.30 -7.68 -3.42
CA ARG A 266 22.57 -7.99 -4.11
C ARG A 266 23.37 -8.98 -3.30
N TYR A 267 24.09 -9.87 -3.96
CA TYR A 267 25.08 -10.67 -3.24
C TYR A 267 26.22 -9.77 -2.77
N LEU A 268 26.67 -9.97 -1.55
CA LEU A 268 27.77 -9.20 -0.96
C LEU A 268 29.06 -9.28 -1.81
N ALA A 269 29.24 -10.40 -2.51
CA ALA A 269 30.38 -10.60 -3.43
C ALA A 269 30.38 -9.60 -4.59
N ASP A 270 29.20 -9.18 -5.07
CA ASP A 270 29.02 -8.32 -6.23
C ASP A 270 29.01 -6.82 -5.88
N ILE A 271 29.09 -6.48 -4.59
CA ILE A 271 29.05 -5.09 -4.14
C ILE A 271 30.46 -4.48 -4.19
N SER A 272 30.63 -3.46 -5.02
CA SER A 272 31.88 -2.68 -5.12
C SER A 272 31.84 -1.41 -4.26
N VAL A 273 30.66 -0.87 -4.00
CA VAL A 273 30.43 0.32 -3.16
C VAL A 273 29.16 0.12 -2.37
N PHE A 274 29.15 0.43 -1.08
CA PHE A 274 27.92 0.44 -0.28
C PHE A 274 27.07 1.68 -0.60
N PRO A 275 25.87 1.52 -1.23
CA PRO A 275 24.98 2.64 -1.54
C PRO A 275 24.09 3.02 -0.34
N CYS A 276 24.64 3.01 0.88
CA CYS A 276 23.92 3.24 2.13
C CYS A 276 24.82 3.95 3.14
N ASN A 277 24.23 4.77 4.00
CA ASN A 277 24.92 5.54 5.03
C ASN A 277 24.55 5.05 6.47
N CYS A 278 24.10 3.80 6.64
CA CYS A 278 23.90 3.26 7.97
C CYS A 278 25.24 3.05 8.70
N GLU A 279 25.20 2.87 10.02
CA GLU A 279 26.42 2.68 10.85
C GLU A 279 27.34 1.57 10.34
N ILE A 280 26.79 0.54 9.69
CA ILE A 280 27.57 -0.56 9.15
C ILE A 280 28.30 -0.16 7.87
N CYS A 281 27.59 0.46 6.94
CA CYS A 281 28.13 0.84 5.63
C CYS A 281 29.13 2.02 5.70
N THR A 282 29.05 2.82 6.78
CA THR A 282 30.03 3.90 7.04
C THR A 282 31.27 3.40 7.79
N LYS A 283 31.15 2.26 8.49
CA LYS A 283 32.26 1.66 9.28
C LYS A 283 33.21 0.85 8.43
N TYR A 284 32.74 0.17 7.39
CA TYR A 284 33.51 -0.75 6.59
C TYR A 284 33.47 -0.39 5.10
N THR A 285 34.56 -0.63 4.38
CA THR A 285 34.51 -0.81 2.92
C THR A 285 33.94 -2.19 2.58
N PRO A 286 33.42 -2.44 1.35
CA PRO A 286 32.99 -3.77 0.94
C PRO A 286 34.08 -4.85 1.06
N GLU A 287 35.34 -4.49 0.84
CA GLU A 287 36.48 -5.40 0.99
C GLU A 287 36.72 -5.79 2.43
N GLU A 288 36.82 -4.82 3.32
CA GLU A 288 36.96 -5.06 4.77
C GLU A 288 35.79 -5.90 5.30
N PHE A 289 34.57 -5.58 4.86
CA PHE A 289 33.37 -6.30 5.26
C PHE A 289 33.44 -7.79 4.86
N ARG A 290 33.88 -8.10 3.64
CA ARG A 290 34.06 -9.48 3.17
C ARG A 290 35.08 -10.27 3.99
N GLN A 291 36.04 -9.61 4.63
CA GLN A 291 37.08 -10.25 5.48
C GLN A 291 36.62 -10.51 6.91
N LEU A 292 35.45 -10.00 7.34
CA LEU A 292 34.94 -10.30 8.67
C LEU A 292 34.73 -11.81 8.88
N ALA A 293 34.82 -12.27 10.12
CA ALA A 293 34.42 -13.61 10.49
C ALA A 293 32.96 -13.88 10.09
N GLU A 294 32.63 -15.10 9.71
CA GLU A 294 31.33 -15.43 9.11
C GLU A 294 30.14 -14.98 9.96
N THR A 295 30.17 -15.31 11.27
CA THR A 295 29.11 -14.94 12.21
C THR A 295 28.99 -13.41 12.34
N GLU A 296 30.13 -12.70 12.44
CA GLU A 296 30.13 -11.25 12.51
C GLU A 296 29.57 -10.63 11.21
N LYS A 297 30.01 -11.14 10.07
CA LYS A 297 29.53 -10.71 8.74
C LYS A 297 28.02 -10.84 8.61
N ILE A 298 27.44 -11.98 9.01
CA ILE A 298 26.00 -12.23 9.00
C ILE A 298 25.28 -11.23 9.91
N ASN A 299 25.77 -11.03 11.14
CA ASN A 299 25.13 -10.12 12.08
C ASN A 299 25.17 -8.65 11.62
N GLN A 300 26.33 -8.19 11.13
CA GLN A 300 26.48 -6.83 10.61
C GLN A 300 25.59 -6.62 9.37
N LEU A 301 25.53 -7.62 8.49
CA LEU A 301 24.66 -7.57 7.30
C LEU A 301 23.17 -7.56 7.67
N ALA A 302 22.78 -8.33 8.69
CA ALA A 302 21.40 -8.33 9.18
C ALA A 302 21.01 -6.97 9.81
N ILE A 303 21.92 -6.31 10.53
CA ILE A 303 21.74 -4.96 11.04
C ILE A 303 21.56 -3.96 9.89
N HIS A 304 22.45 -4.03 8.86
CA HIS A 304 22.25 -3.22 7.65
C HIS A 304 20.89 -3.45 7.00
N ASN A 305 20.49 -4.71 6.85
CA ASN A 305 19.20 -5.07 6.25
C ASN A 305 18.02 -4.49 7.05
N LEU A 306 18.08 -4.49 8.39
CA LEU A 306 17.09 -3.81 9.24
C LEU A 306 17.03 -2.30 8.96
N TYR A 307 18.18 -1.62 8.86
CA TYR A 307 18.22 -0.20 8.49
C TYR A 307 17.61 0.07 7.11
N SER A 308 17.87 -0.79 6.14
CA SER A 308 17.32 -0.64 4.79
C SER A 308 15.79 -0.77 4.77
N ILE A 309 15.23 -1.73 5.52
CA ILE A 309 13.79 -1.92 5.65
C ILE A 309 13.16 -0.74 6.40
N LYS A 310 13.76 -0.31 7.52
CA LYS A 310 13.29 0.85 8.30
C LYS A 310 13.24 2.11 7.44
N LEU A 311 14.32 2.38 6.69
CA LEU A 311 14.39 3.52 5.79
C LEU A 311 13.28 3.50 4.73
N GLU A 312 12.94 2.33 4.20
CA GLU A 312 11.85 2.21 3.22
C GLU A 312 10.50 2.57 3.83
N VAL A 313 10.22 2.07 5.04
CA VAL A 313 8.99 2.42 5.77
C VAL A 313 8.92 3.92 6.04
N ASP A 314 10.03 4.54 6.47
CA ASP A 314 10.09 5.98 6.74
C ASP A 314 9.88 6.82 5.48
N LYS A 315 10.43 6.38 4.32
CA LYS A 315 10.18 7.03 3.02
C LYS A 315 8.70 6.96 2.64
N VAL A 316 8.03 5.83 2.89
CA VAL A 316 6.59 5.69 2.63
C VAL A 316 5.77 6.57 3.58
N LYS A 317 6.09 6.61 4.87
CA LYS A 317 5.47 7.55 5.82
C LYS A 317 5.60 8.99 5.33
N GLN A 318 6.79 9.41 4.92
CA GLN A 318 7.02 10.74 4.38
C GLN A 318 6.19 10.99 3.11
N ALA A 319 6.08 10.01 2.22
CA ALA A 319 5.25 10.13 1.03
C ALA A 319 3.75 10.31 1.37
N ILE A 320 3.24 9.63 2.40
CA ILE A 320 1.87 9.84 2.92
C ILE A 320 1.74 11.25 3.48
N HIS A 321 2.71 11.72 4.29
CA HIS A 321 2.70 13.09 4.84
C HIS A 321 2.68 14.16 3.74
N GLU A 322 3.35 13.94 2.64
CA GLU A 322 3.40 14.85 1.49
C GLU A 322 2.20 14.72 0.54
N GLY A 323 1.36 13.67 0.69
CA GLY A 323 0.29 13.36 -0.25
C GLY A 323 0.81 12.87 -1.59
N ARG A 324 1.95 12.18 -1.62
CA ARG A 324 2.66 11.71 -2.82
C ARG A 324 2.89 10.20 -2.85
N LEU A 325 2.03 9.44 -2.18
CA LEU A 325 2.18 7.99 -2.14
C LEU A 325 2.00 7.35 -3.53
N TRP A 326 1.14 7.92 -4.39
CA TRP A 326 1.00 7.45 -5.77
C TRP A 326 2.31 7.59 -6.55
N GLU A 327 2.94 8.78 -6.53
CA GLU A 327 4.23 9.02 -7.18
C GLU A 327 5.31 8.08 -6.64
N TYR A 328 5.28 7.81 -5.35
CA TYR A 328 6.25 6.92 -4.71
C TYR A 328 6.12 5.48 -5.22
N VAL A 329 4.90 4.92 -5.28
CA VAL A 329 4.69 3.54 -5.77
C VAL A 329 4.93 3.41 -7.27
N ILE A 330 4.58 4.42 -8.09
CA ILE A 330 4.90 4.44 -9.53
C ILE A 330 6.43 4.42 -9.76
N LYS A 331 7.18 5.21 -8.99
CA LYS A 331 8.64 5.17 -9.01
C LYS A 331 9.16 3.78 -8.61
N LYS A 332 8.64 3.20 -7.53
CA LYS A 332 9.05 1.90 -7.00
C LYS A 332 8.72 0.76 -7.99
N ALA A 333 7.62 0.83 -8.72
CA ALA A 333 7.24 -0.17 -9.71
C ALA A 333 8.30 -0.37 -10.81
N ARG A 334 9.12 0.65 -11.08
CA ARG A 334 10.19 0.57 -12.08
C ARG A 334 11.40 -0.26 -11.65
N ALA A 335 11.48 -0.64 -10.37
CA ALA A 335 12.54 -1.50 -9.87
C ALA A 335 12.42 -2.97 -10.35
N HIS A 336 11.19 -3.43 -10.66
CA HIS A 336 10.97 -4.79 -11.18
C HIS A 336 9.71 -4.85 -12.05
N PRO A 337 9.73 -5.51 -13.24
CA PRO A 337 8.58 -5.56 -14.15
C PRO A 337 7.28 -6.06 -13.51
N LYS A 338 7.37 -7.09 -12.67
CA LYS A 338 6.22 -7.67 -11.97
C LYS A 338 5.52 -6.72 -10.98
N LEU A 339 6.20 -5.68 -10.51
CA LEU A 339 5.59 -4.67 -9.64
C LEU A 339 4.57 -3.80 -10.39
N PHE A 340 4.68 -3.66 -11.71
CA PHE A 340 3.66 -2.98 -12.51
C PHE A 340 2.30 -3.68 -12.46
N GLU A 341 2.26 -4.98 -12.24
CA GLU A 341 1.01 -5.72 -12.06
C GLU A 341 0.25 -5.26 -10.81
N MET A 342 0.95 -4.78 -9.77
CA MET A 342 0.31 -4.14 -8.61
C MET A 342 -0.29 -2.77 -8.96
N ILE A 343 0.37 -1.99 -9.82
CA ILE A 343 -0.19 -0.72 -10.32
C ILE A 343 -1.48 -0.97 -11.10
N GLU A 344 -1.55 -2.03 -11.91
CA GLU A 344 -2.78 -2.40 -12.61
C GLU A 344 -3.93 -2.64 -11.62
N VAL A 345 -3.69 -3.41 -10.55
CA VAL A 345 -4.70 -3.62 -9.49
C VAL A 345 -5.10 -2.31 -8.82
N MET A 346 -4.15 -1.40 -8.58
CA MET A 346 -4.45 -0.08 -8.02
C MET A 346 -5.33 0.74 -8.96
N THR A 347 -5.07 0.72 -10.27
CA THR A 347 -5.88 1.43 -11.28
C THR A 347 -7.28 0.85 -11.39
N GLU A 348 -7.42 -0.47 -11.35
CA GLU A 348 -8.71 -1.20 -11.33
C GLU A 348 -9.53 -0.87 -10.07
N ASN A 349 -8.88 -0.47 -8.98
CA ASN A 349 -9.48 -0.18 -7.67
C ASN A 349 -9.39 1.30 -7.27
N SER A 350 -9.26 2.21 -8.24
CA SER A 350 -9.14 3.66 -8.01
C SER A 350 -10.27 4.24 -7.15
N GLU A 351 -11.50 3.75 -7.30
CA GLU A 351 -12.65 4.18 -6.50
C GLU A 351 -12.47 3.80 -5.02
N PHE A 352 -12.05 2.57 -4.74
CA PHE A 352 -11.73 2.12 -3.39
C PHE A 352 -10.61 2.96 -2.76
N LEU A 353 -9.52 3.17 -3.48
CA LEU A 353 -8.40 4.02 -3.01
C LEU A 353 -8.86 5.47 -2.76
N GLY A 354 -9.83 5.94 -3.53
CA GLY A 354 -10.42 7.28 -3.41
C GLY A 354 -11.23 7.52 -2.14
N LEU A 355 -11.64 6.46 -1.42
CA LEU A 355 -12.39 6.59 -0.17
C LEU A 355 -11.57 7.27 0.94
N SER A 356 -10.27 7.04 0.96
CA SER A 356 -9.33 7.57 1.96
C SER A 356 -8.29 8.54 1.41
N THR A 357 -8.28 8.77 0.09
CA THR A 357 -7.45 9.81 -0.52
C THR A 357 -7.99 11.20 -0.19
N PRO A 358 -7.18 12.14 0.33
CA PRO A 358 -7.61 13.50 0.61
C PRO A 358 -8.17 14.20 -0.64
N LYS A 359 -9.26 14.94 -0.46
CA LYS A 359 -9.90 15.71 -1.55
C LYS A 359 -9.06 16.87 -2.05
N PHE A 360 -8.12 17.35 -1.23
CA PHE A 360 -7.17 18.39 -1.52
C PHE A 360 -5.81 18.04 -0.95
N LYS A 361 -4.75 18.42 -1.65
CA LYS A 361 -3.35 18.25 -1.23
C LYS A 361 -2.64 19.59 -1.32
N GLU A 362 -1.80 19.89 -0.32
CA GLU A 362 -1.03 21.14 -0.27
C GLU A 362 0.01 21.24 -1.38
N LYS A 363 0.57 20.10 -1.79
CA LYS A 363 1.58 20.02 -2.85
C LYS A 363 0.93 19.64 -4.19
N ALA A 364 1.48 20.14 -5.28
CA ALA A 364 1.10 19.74 -6.63
C ALA A 364 1.29 18.24 -6.84
N ILE A 365 0.33 17.59 -7.47
CA ILE A 365 0.49 16.21 -7.93
C ILE A 365 1.28 16.18 -9.24
N PHE A 366 1.99 15.09 -9.47
CA PHE A 366 2.77 14.89 -10.69
C PHE A 366 2.12 13.84 -11.59
N LEU A 367 2.00 14.18 -12.86
CA LEU A 367 1.40 13.34 -13.89
C LEU A 367 2.47 13.01 -14.93
N TYR A 368 2.97 11.77 -14.92
CA TYR A 368 4.07 11.32 -15.77
C TYR A 368 3.63 10.47 -16.93
N SER A 369 2.62 9.63 -16.70
CA SER A 369 2.29 8.51 -17.57
C SER A 369 0.78 8.31 -17.69
N LYS A 370 0.37 7.36 -18.52
CA LYS A 370 -1.05 7.03 -18.74
C LYS A 370 -1.75 6.47 -17.50
N GLU A 371 -1.02 5.82 -16.61
CA GLU A 371 -1.56 5.27 -15.36
C GLU A 371 -2.09 6.38 -14.45
N ASP A 372 -1.55 7.60 -14.56
CA ASP A 372 -1.96 8.73 -13.72
C ASP A 372 -3.40 9.19 -13.97
N GLN A 373 -3.99 8.84 -15.13
CA GLN A 373 -5.42 9.08 -15.37
C GLN A 373 -6.34 8.35 -14.37
N PHE A 374 -5.84 7.28 -13.73
CA PHE A 374 -6.57 6.47 -12.75
C PHE A 374 -6.33 6.90 -11.31
N ARG A 375 -5.50 7.90 -11.05
CA ARG A 375 -5.33 8.45 -9.70
C ARG A 375 -6.69 8.86 -9.12
N PRO A 376 -6.94 8.60 -7.83
CA PRO A 376 -8.21 8.97 -7.20
C PRO A 376 -8.57 10.46 -7.36
N GLU A 377 -7.58 11.36 -7.25
CA GLU A 377 -7.78 12.80 -7.41
C GLU A 377 -8.22 13.16 -8.83
N VAL A 378 -7.57 12.52 -9.82
CA VAL A 378 -7.89 12.70 -11.24
C VAL A 378 -9.28 12.14 -11.55
N GLN A 379 -9.61 10.96 -11.04
CA GLN A 379 -10.95 10.38 -11.21
C GLN A 379 -12.04 11.24 -10.55
N SER A 380 -11.74 11.83 -9.39
CA SER A 380 -12.66 12.78 -8.74
C SER A 380 -12.92 14.01 -9.63
N TYR A 381 -11.87 14.56 -10.28
CA TYR A 381 -11.99 15.67 -11.20
C TYR A 381 -12.77 15.28 -12.48
N HIS A 382 -12.47 14.13 -13.07
CA HIS A 382 -13.25 13.58 -14.20
C HIS A 382 -14.74 13.48 -13.86
N ASN A 383 -15.09 13.02 -12.65
CA ASN A 383 -16.49 12.94 -12.20
C ASN A 383 -17.14 14.34 -12.09
N MET A 384 -16.38 15.35 -11.73
CA MET A 384 -16.86 16.75 -11.69
C MET A 384 -17.10 17.28 -13.10
N VAL A 385 -16.17 17.07 -14.02
CA VAL A 385 -16.30 17.45 -15.42
C VAL A 385 -17.49 16.77 -16.11
N ARG A 386 -17.74 15.49 -15.80
CA ARG A 386 -18.91 14.75 -16.32
C ARG A 386 -20.24 15.34 -15.86
N LYS A 387 -20.29 16.02 -14.73
CA LYS A 387 -21.48 16.69 -14.20
C LYS A 387 -21.59 18.15 -14.64
N PHE A 388 -20.54 18.70 -15.28
CA PHE A 388 -20.50 20.09 -15.71
C PHE A 388 -21.53 20.35 -16.81
N LYS A 389 -22.26 21.47 -16.68
CA LYS A 389 -23.25 21.92 -17.65
C LYS A 389 -22.96 23.34 -18.10
N SER A 390 -22.72 23.50 -19.38
CA SER A 390 -22.56 24.81 -20.01
C SER A 390 -23.88 25.35 -20.53
N LYS A 391 -24.09 26.65 -20.36
CA LYS A 391 -25.20 27.40 -21.01
C LYS A 391 -24.77 28.01 -22.35
N LYS A 392 -23.52 27.84 -22.74
CA LYS A 392 -22.91 28.42 -23.92
C LYS A 392 -23.17 27.52 -25.15
N LYS A 393 -23.23 28.16 -26.35
CA LYS A 393 -23.53 27.45 -27.61
C LYS A 393 -22.31 27.14 -28.46
N LYS A 394 -21.19 27.81 -28.20
CA LYS A 394 -19.93 27.59 -28.89
C LYS A 394 -18.87 27.07 -27.91
N LEU A 395 -17.96 26.27 -28.38
CA LEU A 395 -16.89 25.71 -27.58
C LEU A 395 -15.53 26.02 -28.20
N VAL A 396 -14.58 26.45 -27.41
CA VAL A 396 -13.15 26.52 -27.77
C VAL A 396 -12.40 25.56 -26.88
N ILE A 397 -11.60 24.68 -27.50
CA ILE A 397 -10.75 23.72 -26.79
C ILE A 397 -9.30 24.01 -27.13
N THR A 398 -8.47 24.17 -26.12
CA THR A 398 -7.02 24.39 -26.25
C THR A 398 -6.25 23.39 -25.40
N LYS A 399 -5.02 23.13 -25.77
CA LYS A 399 -4.09 22.44 -24.85
C LYS A 399 -3.90 23.28 -23.59
N GLU A 400 -3.72 22.62 -22.47
CA GLU A 400 -3.51 23.30 -21.20
C GLU A 400 -2.29 24.22 -21.23
N SER A 401 -2.41 25.40 -20.63
CA SER A 401 -1.31 26.36 -20.46
C SER A 401 -0.44 26.01 -19.25
N SER A 402 0.78 26.49 -19.19
CA SER A 402 1.64 26.38 -18.01
C SER A 402 1.16 27.24 -16.83
N THR A 403 0.33 28.28 -17.10
CA THR A 403 -0.25 29.11 -16.06
C THR A 403 -1.52 28.49 -15.51
N LYS A 404 -1.58 28.30 -14.20
CA LYS A 404 -2.72 27.75 -13.48
C LYS A 404 -3.19 28.71 -12.39
N PRO A 405 -4.49 28.86 -12.17
CA PRO A 405 -5.60 28.33 -13.00
C PRO A 405 -5.60 28.92 -14.43
N GLY A 406 -6.19 28.17 -15.37
CA GLY A 406 -6.16 28.48 -16.79
C GLY A 406 -6.69 29.85 -17.21
N TYR A 407 -7.66 30.42 -16.45
CA TYR A 407 -8.22 31.74 -16.72
C TYR A 407 -7.23 32.91 -16.48
N LEU A 408 -6.13 32.66 -15.78
CA LEU A 408 -5.04 33.64 -15.59
C LEU A 408 -4.02 33.62 -16.75
N SER A 409 -4.14 32.71 -17.69
CA SER A 409 -3.14 32.54 -18.74
C SER A 409 -3.25 33.61 -19.84
N HIS A 410 -2.11 33.89 -20.46
CA HIS A 410 -2.06 34.72 -21.68
C HIS A 410 -2.87 34.12 -22.82
N GLN A 411 -2.92 32.79 -22.91
CA GLN A 411 -3.74 32.06 -23.87
C GLN A 411 -5.22 32.43 -23.73
N TYR A 412 -5.77 32.35 -22.51
CA TYR A 412 -7.15 32.71 -22.23
C TYR A 412 -7.43 34.20 -22.53
N SER A 413 -6.53 35.10 -22.15
CA SER A 413 -6.64 36.52 -22.45
C SER A 413 -6.58 36.80 -23.96
N GLY A 414 -5.80 36.02 -24.70
CA GLY A 414 -5.75 36.07 -26.18
C GLY A 414 -7.07 35.64 -26.83
N LEU A 415 -7.70 34.58 -26.30
CA LEU A 415 -9.03 34.12 -26.77
C LEU A 415 -10.08 35.20 -26.57
N LYS A 416 -10.08 35.90 -25.41
CA LYS A 416 -10.99 37.05 -25.16
C LYS A 416 -10.87 38.16 -26.21
N LYS A 417 -9.66 38.44 -26.68
CA LYS A 417 -9.41 39.46 -27.72
C LYS A 417 -9.81 38.98 -29.11
N LYS A 418 -9.65 37.66 -29.37
CA LYS A 418 -9.87 37.04 -30.69
C LYS A 418 -11.37 36.91 -31.04
N PHE A 419 -12.19 36.57 -30.05
CA PHE A 419 -13.61 36.30 -30.24
C PHE A 419 -14.48 37.46 -29.75
N ARG A 420 -15.22 38.15 -30.66
CA ARG A 420 -16.13 39.26 -30.32
C ARG A 420 -17.30 38.84 -29.44
N ASP A 421 -17.77 37.62 -29.59
CA ASP A 421 -18.91 37.01 -28.86
C ASP A 421 -18.41 36.05 -27.76
N PHE A 422 -17.33 36.43 -27.09
CA PHE A 422 -16.66 35.59 -26.08
C PHE A 422 -17.59 35.11 -24.95
N ASP A 423 -18.55 35.93 -24.56
CA ASP A 423 -19.54 35.58 -23.51
C ASP A 423 -20.46 34.43 -23.90
N LEU A 424 -20.58 34.10 -25.20
CA LEU A 424 -21.34 32.99 -25.72
C LEU A 424 -20.46 31.72 -25.91
N ILE A 425 -19.17 31.79 -25.57
CA ILE A 425 -18.19 30.72 -25.78
C ILE A 425 -17.85 30.03 -24.47
N GLN A 426 -18.04 28.72 -24.41
CA GLN A 426 -17.44 27.88 -23.43
C GLN A 426 -15.96 27.71 -23.78
N VAL A 427 -15.07 27.98 -22.85
CA VAL A 427 -13.66 27.66 -23.00
C VAL A 427 -13.35 26.42 -22.16
N CYS A 428 -12.72 25.44 -22.77
CA CYS A 428 -12.12 24.31 -22.09
C CYS A 428 -10.65 24.25 -22.48
N GLN A 429 -9.80 24.00 -21.50
CA GLN A 429 -8.48 23.45 -21.76
C GLN A 429 -8.57 21.94 -21.73
N TYR A 430 -7.53 21.22 -22.15
CA TYR A 430 -7.43 19.78 -21.97
C TYR A 430 -6.02 19.39 -21.58
N ASN A 431 -5.96 18.32 -20.82
CA ASN A 431 -4.74 17.60 -20.45
C ASN A 431 -5.05 16.10 -20.63
N PRO A 432 -4.18 15.28 -21.23
CA PRO A 432 -4.47 13.87 -21.48
C PRO A 432 -4.91 13.10 -20.22
N GLN A 433 -4.24 13.30 -19.09
CA GLN A 433 -4.55 12.62 -17.82
C GLN A 433 -5.78 13.23 -17.14
N LEU A 434 -5.86 14.57 -17.04
CA LEU A 434 -6.96 15.28 -16.34
C LEU A 434 -8.25 15.39 -17.15
N GLY A 435 -8.19 15.13 -18.44
CA GLY A 435 -9.35 15.27 -19.31
C GLY A 435 -9.60 16.71 -19.75
N LEU A 436 -10.87 17.03 -20.03
CA LEU A 436 -11.32 18.41 -20.27
C LEU A 436 -11.27 19.22 -18.99
N ILE A 437 -10.85 20.46 -19.10
CA ILE A 437 -10.76 21.44 -18.02
C ILE A 437 -11.62 22.66 -18.40
N PRO A 438 -12.93 22.63 -18.09
CA PRO A 438 -13.76 23.82 -18.22
C PRO A 438 -13.16 24.97 -17.41
N ILE A 439 -13.08 26.15 -18.02
CA ILE A 439 -12.35 27.28 -17.42
C ILE A 439 -12.94 27.70 -16.06
N GLU A 440 -14.23 27.50 -15.87
CA GLU A 440 -14.99 27.83 -14.66
C GLU A 440 -14.63 26.94 -13.45
N ILE A 441 -14.00 25.79 -13.70
CA ILE A 441 -13.54 24.85 -12.66
C ILE A 441 -12.04 24.57 -12.77
N SER A 442 -11.31 25.43 -13.48
CA SER A 442 -9.85 25.30 -13.66
C SER A 442 -9.04 25.68 -12.41
N ASP A 443 -9.68 26.29 -11.41
CA ASP A 443 -9.12 26.61 -10.10
C ASP A 443 -9.34 25.50 -9.04
N ILE A 444 -10.09 24.45 -9.39
CA ILE A 444 -10.35 23.33 -8.49
C ILE A 444 -9.19 22.33 -8.58
N PHE A 445 -8.77 21.81 -7.41
CA PHE A 445 -7.79 20.73 -7.34
C PHE A 445 -8.31 19.45 -8.04
N PRO A 446 -7.48 18.74 -8.82
CA PRO A 446 -6.08 18.97 -9.08
C PRO A 446 -5.78 19.87 -10.29
N ALA A 447 -6.78 20.40 -11.03
CA ALA A 447 -6.54 21.17 -12.24
C ALA A 447 -5.72 22.45 -11.99
N ALA A 448 -5.91 23.09 -10.83
CA ALA A 448 -5.11 24.26 -10.44
C ALA A 448 -3.71 23.91 -9.90
N HIS A 449 -3.45 22.65 -9.55
CA HIS A 449 -2.27 22.32 -8.74
C HIS A 449 -1.69 20.95 -9.12
N HIS A 450 -1.14 20.88 -10.33
CA HIS A 450 -0.42 19.72 -10.87
C HIS A 450 0.70 20.14 -11.81
N GLU A 451 1.65 19.23 -11.98
CA GLU A 451 2.69 19.29 -12.99
C GLU A 451 2.57 18.09 -13.93
N THR A 452 2.70 18.32 -15.22
CA THR A 452 2.53 17.28 -16.26
C THR A 452 3.80 17.17 -17.10
N SER A 453 4.22 15.95 -17.41
CA SER A 453 5.26 15.69 -18.39
C SER A 453 4.81 16.16 -19.80
N ARG A 454 5.74 16.73 -20.56
CA ARG A 454 5.48 17.19 -21.94
C ARG A 454 5.73 16.06 -22.95
N VAL A 455 5.17 14.89 -22.70
CA VAL A 455 5.25 13.75 -23.59
C VAL A 455 4.00 13.71 -24.44
N ASP A 456 4.14 13.38 -25.73
CA ASP A 456 3.00 13.13 -26.58
C ASP A 456 2.46 11.72 -26.29
N PHE A 457 1.15 11.63 -26.10
CA PHE A 457 0.46 10.40 -25.76
C PHE A 457 -0.43 9.92 -26.91
N ASP A 458 -0.53 8.60 -27.10
CA ASP A 458 -1.56 8.02 -27.98
C ASP A 458 -2.93 8.23 -27.34
N PRO A 459 -3.88 8.94 -28.00
CA PRO A 459 -5.22 9.16 -27.43
C PRO A 459 -5.97 7.88 -27.07
N LYS A 460 -5.67 6.75 -27.70
CA LYS A 460 -6.30 5.46 -27.43
C LYS A 460 -5.93 4.89 -26.05
N GLU A 461 -4.84 5.34 -25.45
CA GLU A 461 -4.40 4.92 -24.12
C GLU A 461 -5.12 5.66 -22.97
N PHE A 462 -6.08 6.56 -23.29
CA PHE A 462 -6.80 7.38 -22.31
C PHE A 462 -8.31 7.10 -22.25
N PRO A 463 -8.73 5.89 -21.83
CA PRO A 463 -10.14 5.53 -21.74
C PRO A 463 -10.94 6.40 -20.78
N THR A 464 -10.30 6.96 -19.73
CA THR A 464 -10.99 7.86 -18.80
C THR A 464 -11.23 9.24 -19.41
N PHE A 465 -10.31 9.72 -20.25
CA PHE A 465 -10.53 10.90 -21.07
C PHE A 465 -11.69 10.68 -22.05
N GLU A 466 -11.70 9.60 -22.79
CA GLU A 466 -12.76 9.24 -23.74
C GLU A 466 -14.13 9.17 -23.04
N LYS A 467 -14.22 8.48 -21.92
CA LYS A 467 -15.45 8.41 -21.12
C LYS A 467 -15.92 9.80 -20.68
N THR A 468 -15.00 10.65 -20.22
CA THR A 468 -15.33 12.01 -19.77
C THR A 468 -15.75 12.89 -20.95
N TRP A 469 -15.06 12.79 -22.08
CA TRP A 469 -15.42 13.45 -23.33
C TRP A 469 -16.83 13.10 -23.77
N ASN A 470 -17.16 11.82 -23.87
CA ASN A 470 -18.47 11.36 -24.32
C ASN A 470 -19.60 11.85 -23.39
N VAL A 471 -19.41 11.78 -22.07
CA VAL A 471 -20.40 12.25 -21.09
C VAL A 471 -20.51 13.79 -21.11
N PHE A 472 -19.40 14.52 -21.23
CA PHE A 472 -19.43 15.97 -21.35
C PHE A 472 -20.24 16.42 -22.56
N PHE A 473 -20.04 15.81 -23.74
CA PHE A 473 -20.77 16.15 -24.95
C PHE A 473 -22.22 15.63 -24.97
N SER A 474 -22.55 14.60 -24.20
CA SER A 474 -23.96 14.20 -24.03
C SER A 474 -24.74 15.18 -23.14
N ASN A 475 -24.07 15.84 -22.20
CA ASN A 475 -24.69 16.79 -21.28
C ASN A 475 -24.66 18.24 -21.78
N ASN A 476 -23.90 18.54 -22.83
CA ASN A 476 -23.69 19.89 -23.34
C ASN A 476 -23.80 19.92 -24.86
N THR A 477 -24.69 20.76 -25.37
CA THR A 477 -24.95 20.90 -26.83
C THR A 477 -24.25 22.14 -27.37
N PHE A 478 -23.32 21.93 -28.29
CA PHE A 478 -22.60 23.01 -28.98
C PHE A 478 -22.91 22.99 -30.48
N SER A 479 -23.19 24.15 -31.06
CA SER A 479 -23.38 24.30 -32.51
C SER A 479 -22.05 24.42 -33.27
N GLU A 480 -21.00 24.85 -32.58
CA GLU A 480 -19.69 25.10 -33.16
C GLU A 480 -18.56 24.81 -32.19
N ILE A 481 -17.49 24.18 -32.68
CA ILE A 481 -16.27 23.86 -31.90
C ILE A 481 -15.06 24.42 -32.64
N HIS A 482 -14.24 25.18 -31.90
CA HIS A 482 -12.95 25.70 -32.35
C HIS A 482 -11.84 24.93 -31.64
N TYR A 483 -10.87 24.43 -32.40
CA TYR A 483 -9.73 23.66 -31.87
C TYR A 483 -8.51 23.78 -32.80
N ASP A 484 -7.32 23.42 -32.31
CA ASP A 484 -6.12 23.35 -33.14
C ASP A 484 -6.15 22.02 -33.95
N LYS A 485 -6.17 22.15 -35.29
CA LYS A 485 -6.17 20.99 -36.19
C LYS A 485 -4.83 20.27 -36.27
N ASN A 486 -3.74 20.91 -35.81
CA ASN A 486 -2.43 20.30 -35.75
C ASN A 486 -2.21 19.49 -34.48
N ASP A 487 -3.11 19.59 -33.50
CA ASP A 487 -3.10 18.81 -32.29
C ASP A 487 -3.72 17.42 -32.54
N GLU A 488 -2.89 16.43 -32.76
CA GLU A 488 -3.32 15.07 -33.12
C GLU A 488 -4.12 14.37 -32.00
N PHE A 489 -3.80 14.63 -30.72
CA PHE A 489 -4.56 14.09 -29.60
C PHE A 489 -6.00 14.62 -29.62
N LEU A 490 -6.16 15.93 -29.69
CA LEU A 490 -7.48 16.56 -29.72
C LEU A 490 -8.25 16.23 -31.01
N LYS A 491 -7.57 16.19 -32.14
CA LYS A 491 -8.13 15.83 -33.43
C LYS A 491 -8.76 14.43 -33.44
N TYR A 492 -8.15 13.48 -32.74
CA TYR A 492 -8.71 12.14 -32.57
C TYR A 492 -10.11 12.19 -31.93
N PHE A 493 -10.25 12.86 -30.81
CA PHE A 493 -11.53 12.97 -30.10
C PHE A 493 -12.56 13.84 -30.84
N VAL A 494 -12.15 14.93 -31.47
CA VAL A 494 -13.06 15.79 -32.26
C VAL A 494 -13.66 15.05 -33.48
N LYS A 495 -12.93 14.07 -34.06
CA LYS A 495 -13.47 13.23 -35.14
C LYS A 495 -14.67 12.39 -34.69
N MET A 496 -14.73 11.99 -33.42
CA MET A 496 -15.83 11.19 -32.85
C MET A 496 -17.15 11.95 -32.70
N LEU A 497 -17.11 13.29 -32.71
CA LEU A 497 -18.29 14.11 -32.54
C LEU A 497 -19.21 14.08 -33.77
N SER A 498 -20.52 14.30 -33.56
CA SER A 498 -21.55 14.39 -34.61
C SER A 498 -21.12 15.30 -35.76
N LYS A 499 -21.52 14.94 -36.98
CA LYS A 499 -21.29 15.76 -38.20
C LYS A 499 -22.06 17.07 -38.18
N GLU A 500 -23.12 17.21 -37.38
CA GLU A 500 -23.92 18.41 -37.23
C GLU A 500 -23.18 19.55 -36.57
N ILE A 501 -22.17 19.25 -35.77
CA ILE A 501 -21.35 20.24 -35.07
C ILE A 501 -20.34 20.84 -36.04
N LYS A 502 -20.37 22.16 -36.24
CA LYS A 502 -19.40 22.88 -37.06
C LYS A 502 -18.00 22.84 -36.41
N LYS A 503 -17.06 22.19 -37.07
CA LYS A 503 -15.66 22.02 -36.61
C LYS A 503 -14.76 23.05 -37.30
N LYS A 504 -14.27 24.03 -36.57
CA LYS A 504 -13.42 25.13 -37.09
C LYS A 504 -12.01 25.06 -36.49
N SER A 505 -11.00 25.40 -37.29
CA SER A 505 -9.66 25.68 -36.78
C SER A 505 -9.60 27.12 -36.28
N PHE A 506 -8.87 27.35 -35.19
CA PHE A 506 -8.56 28.69 -34.70
C PHE A 506 -7.07 29.05 -34.84
N VAL A 507 -6.27 28.17 -35.43
CA VAL A 507 -4.86 28.41 -35.82
C VAL A 507 -4.79 28.81 -37.27
#